data_d7c823dac1d5002a0143cc8ad820a069
#
_entry.id   d7c823dac1d5002a0143cc8ad820a069
#
_cell.length_a   1.000
_cell.length_b   1.000
_cell.length_c   1.000
_cell.angle_alpha   90.00
_cell.angle_beta   90.00
_cell.angle_gamma   90.00
#
_symmetry.space_group_name_H-M   'P 1'
#
loop_
_entity.id
_entity.type
_entity.pdbx_description
1 polymer ?
#
loop_
_entity_poly.entity_id
_entity_poly.type
_entity_poly.pdbx_seq_one_letter_code
_entity_poly.pdbx_strand_id
1 'polypeptide(L)'
;MHEDLLAPGLYSADAPPRLTGTPSYGAGTPEPHSHLMDEMSSEKPSGSTVKAFNAQVLLSIAAYGILAFHTIAFEQLMPVLLSMDASEDPVELPFKFTGGYGLPSSTIGFILSCQGIYQMAAQLLLFPYVVGKLGNLWTFRLTALSYPLLYFTVPYLALLPHTVRMPALALVLVWKVTFQALAYPANQLFLTNAVPSTMVLGAVNGVAASAASLARAFGPTLSGYIESVGLDMGYMGLPWWMGAAVAMLGGVECLFMRERRLAVEVSLPRSSTDTNASDTTLVDEQFQQQTVLPKSS
;
A
#
# COMPACT_ATOMS: atom_id res chain seq x y z
N MET A 1 59.90 33.05 23.62
CA MET A 1 59.90 33.18 25.10
C MET A 1 58.53 32.70 25.56
N HIS A 2 58.45 31.65 26.01
CA HIS A 2 58.30 30.48 26.86
C HIS A 2 57.42 29.44 26.13
N GLU A 3 57.81 28.41 25.61
CA GLU A 3 58.41 27.11 26.06
C GLU A 3 57.99 26.64 27.45
N ASP A 4 57.60 25.37 27.43
CA ASP A 4 57.47 24.43 28.54
C ASP A 4 56.19 24.42 29.39
N LEU A 5 55.45 23.36 29.19
CA LEU A 5 55.13 22.37 30.22
C LEU A 5 54.39 21.15 29.64
N LEU A 6 55.19 20.24 29.08
CA LEU A 6 54.81 18.87 28.86
C LEU A 6 55.05 18.12 30.18
N ALA A 7 54.02 17.55 30.76
CA ALA A 7 54.12 16.47 31.73
C ALA A 7 53.69 15.16 31.10
N PRO A 8 54.54 14.14 31.03
CA PRO A 8 54.22 12.80 30.60
C PRO A 8 53.83 11.95 31.82
N GLY A 9 52.77 11.22 31.75
CA GLY A 9 52.56 10.18 32.71
C GLY A 9 51.13 9.72 32.89
N LEU A 10 50.92 8.44 32.67
CA LEU A 10 49.85 7.56 33.09
C LEU A 10 48.84 7.18 32.00
N TYR A 11 49.32 6.36 31.05
CA TYR A 11 48.48 5.31 30.49
C TYR A 11 49.16 3.98 30.81
N SER A 12 48.78 3.35 31.93
CA SER A 12 49.08 1.95 32.24
C SER A 12 48.25 1.07 31.31
N ALA A 13 48.93 0.31 30.49
CA ALA A 13 48.34 -0.70 29.66
C ALA A 13 48.01 -1.92 30.52
N ASP A 14 46.80 -1.98 31.04
CA ASP A 14 46.23 -3.24 31.54
C ASP A 14 45.49 -3.91 30.38
N ALA A 15 46.12 -4.96 29.87
CA ALA A 15 45.55 -5.87 28.90
C ALA A 15 44.35 -6.59 29.54
N PRO A 16 43.22 -6.76 28.81
CA PRO A 16 42.10 -7.53 29.33
C PRO A 16 42.49 -8.99 29.52
N PRO A 17 41.95 -9.69 30.52
CA PRO A 17 42.29 -11.08 30.82
C PRO A 17 41.91 -11.97 29.64
N ARG A 18 42.85 -12.81 29.20
CA ARG A 18 42.64 -13.89 28.24
C ARG A 18 41.67 -14.89 28.84
N LEU A 19 40.44 -14.93 28.28
CA LEU A 19 39.52 -16.03 28.50
C LEU A 19 40.11 -17.29 27.79
N THR A 20 40.86 -18.07 28.51
CA THR A 20 41.25 -19.43 28.14
C THR A 20 40.06 -20.33 28.45
N GLY A 21 39.35 -20.74 27.44
CA GLY A 21 38.25 -21.69 27.58
C GLY A 21 37.38 -21.71 26.33
N THR A 22 37.95 -22.07 25.17
CA THR A 22 37.15 -22.55 24.04
C THR A 22 36.64 -23.94 24.38
N PRO A 23 35.33 -24.17 24.47
CA PRO A 23 34.79 -25.52 24.48
C PRO A 23 35.14 -26.17 23.14
N SER A 24 35.92 -27.24 23.17
CA SER A 24 36.13 -28.14 22.05
C SER A 24 34.77 -28.74 21.69
N TYR A 25 34.13 -28.27 20.63
CA TYR A 25 33.04 -28.99 20.01
C TYR A 25 33.63 -30.21 19.27
N GLY A 26 33.35 -31.39 19.85
CA GLY A 26 33.73 -32.65 19.27
C GLY A 26 33.14 -32.84 17.88
N ALA A 27 33.98 -33.25 16.97
CA ALA A 27 33.59 -33.76 15.67
C ALA A 27 32.69 -34.99 15.86
N GLY A 28 31.46 -34.92 15.39
CA GLY A 28 30.64 -36.11 15.27
C GLY A 28 29.16 -35.87 15.53
N THR A 29 28.44 -35.47 14.52
CA THR A 29 27.13 -35.93 14.01
C THR A 29 26.61 -34.88 13.03
N PRO A 30 26.17 -35.23 11.82
CA PRO A 30 25.59 -34.27 10.92
C PRO A 30 24.25 -33.79 11.52
N GLU A 31 24.19 -32.50 11.79
CA GLU A 31 22.99 -31.84 12.29
C GLU A 31 21.81 -32.03 11.32
N PRO A 32 20.61 -32.34 11.81
CA PRO A 32 19.42 -32.46 10.94
C PRO A 32 19.02 -31.17 10.22
N HIS A 33 19.62 -30.03 10.55
CA HIS A 33 19.36 -28.73 9.91
C HIS A 33 19.95 -28.58 8.49
N SER A 34 21.00 -29.34 8.15
CA SER A 34 21.55 -29.32 6.78
C SER A 34 20.60 -29.98 5.77
N HIS A 35 19.90 -31.03 6.16
CA HIS A 35 18.89 -31.67 5.31
C HIS A 35 17.68 -30.81 5.05
N LEU A 36 17.23 -30.01 6.03
CA LEU A 36 16.11 -29.06 5.85
C LEU A 36 16.49 -27.89 4.95
N MET A 37 17.75 -27.44 5.01
CA MET A 37 18.25 -26.38 4.12
C MET A 37 18.46 -26.89 2.69
N ASP A 38 18.90 -28.13 2.51
CA ASP A 38 19.05 -28.76 1.18
C ASP A 38 17.68 -29.11 0.56
N GLU A 39 16.70 -29.56 1.33
CA GLU A 39 15.34 -29.75 0.85
C GLU A 39 14.66 -28.42 0.46
N MET A 40 14.89 -27.36 1.23
CA MET A 40 14.38 -26.01 0.89
C MET A 40 15.05 -25.40 -0.34
N SER A 41 16.31 -25.76 -0.63
CA SER A 41 17.05 -25.27 -1.82
C SER A 41 16.85 -26.13 -3.06
N SER A 42 16.35 -27.35 -2.92
CA SER A 42 16.16 -28.30 -4.03
C SER A 42 14.78 -28.21 -4.71
N GLU A 43 13.83 -27.49 -4.14
CA GLU A 43 12.54 -27.27 -4.80
C GLU A 43 12.66 -26.20 -5.89
N LYS A 44 12.95 -26.64 -7.12
CA LYS A 44 12.92 -25.80 -8.33
C LYS A 44 11.54 -25.17 -8.50
N PRO A 45 11.39 -23.84 -8.42
CA PRO A 45 10.09 -23.18 -8.49
C PRO A 45 9.62 -22.94 -9.94
N SER A 46 9.90 -23.84 -10.89
CA SER A 46 9.71 -23.49 -12.30
C SER A 46 8.31 -23.76 -12.88
N GLY A 47 7.46 -24.52 -12.23
CA GLY A 47 6.10 -24.82 -12.75
C GLY A 47 4.98 -24.16 -11.96
N SER A 48 5.15 -23.94 -10.65
CA SER A 48 4.13 -23.36 -9.77
C SER A 48 4.06 -21.83 -9.86
N THR A 49 5.21 -21.18 -10.00
CA THR A 49 5.30 -19.70 -10.04
C THR A 49 4.66 -19.12 -11.29
N VAL A 50 4.85 -19.74 -12.46
CA VAL A 50 4.25 -19.28 -13.72
C VAL A 50 2.72 -19.40 -13.69
N LYS A 51 2.17 -20.45 -13.08
CA LYS A 51 0.72 -20.62 -12.90
C LYS A 51 0.10 -19.64 -11.90
N ALA A 52 0.93 -19.01 -11.04
CA ALA A 52 0.48 -18.00 -10.09
C ALA A 52 0.14 -16.67 -10.78
N PHE A 53 0.82 -16.32 -11.86
CA PHE A 53 0.56 -15.09 -12.64
C PHE A 53 -0.62 -15.28 -13.59
N ASN A 54 -1.80 -15.49 -13.00
CA ASN A 54 -3.05 -15.51 -13.77
C ASN A 54 -3.47 -14.09 -14.19
N ALA A 55 -4.44 -13.99 -15.11
CA ALA A 55 -4.90 -12.70 -15.64
C ALA A 55 -5.37 -11.73 -14.54
N GLN A 56 -5.96 -12.21 -13.44
CA GLN A 56 -6.42 -11.34 -12.34
C GLN A 56 -5.24 -10.80 -11.52
N VAL A 57 -4.18 -11.60 -11.31
CA VAL A 57 -2.94 -11.14 -10.66
C VAL A 57 -2.26 -10.08 -11.52
N LEU A 58 -2.15 -10.31 -12.84
CA LEU A 58 -1.56 -9.33 -13.76
C LEU A 58 -2.36 -8.02 -13.80
N LEU A 59 -3.69 -8.08 -13.84
CA LEU A 59 -4.55 -6.92 -13.74
C LEU A 59 -4.33 -6.18 -12.41
N SER A 60 -4.26 -6.88 -11.27
CA SER A 60 -4.02 -6.24 -9.99
C SER A 60 -2.64 -5.56 -9.90
N ILE A 61 -1.61 -6.16 -10.52
CA ILE A 61 -0.27 -5.57 -10.61
C ILE A 61 -0.29 -4.31 -11.50
N ALA A 62 -0.93 -4.38 -12.67
CA ALA A 62 -1.06 -3.24 -13.57
C ALA A 62 -1.86 -2.11 -12.93
N ALA A 63 -2.99 -2.41 -12.29
CA ALA A 63 -3.78 -1.45 -11.52
C ALA A 63 -2.95 -0.77 -10.43
N TYR A 64 -2.10 -1.53 -9.72
CA TYR A 64 -1.22 -0.97 -8.70
C TYR A 64 -0.17 -0.03 -9.31
N GLY A 65 0.41 -0.37 -10.45
CA GLY A 65 1.35 0.47 -11.19
C GLY A 65 0.69 1.78 -11.68
N ILE A 66 -0.49 1.68 -12.30
CA ILE A 66 -1.26 2.83 -12.77
C ILE A 66 -1.64 3.74 -11.61
N LEU A 67 -2.17 3.17 -10.51
CA LEU A 67 -2.51 3.91 -9.30
C LEU A 67 -1.29 4.63 -8.71
N ALA A 68 -0.14 3.93 -8.64
CA ALA A 68 1.10 4.51 -8.14
C ALA A 68 1.61 5.66 -9.01
N PHE A 69 1.52 5.51 -10.35
CA PHE A 69 1.96 6.54 -11.29
C PHE A 69 1.18 7.84 -11.13
N HIS A 70 -0.15 7.79 -11.28
CA HIS A 70 -0.94 9.01 -11.28
C HIS A 70 -1.04 9.66 -9.89
N THR A 71 -1.02 8.87 -8.80
CA THR A 71 -1.07 9.44 -7.45
C THR A 71 0.21 10.17 -7.07
N ILE A 72 1.39 9.64 -7.43
CA ILE A 72 2.66 10.33 -7.18
C ILE A 72 2.82 11.56 -8.08
N ALA A 73 2.36 11.49 -9.34
CA ALA A 73 2.33 12.66 -10.22
C ALA A 73 1.48 13.78 -9.61
N PHE A 74 0.31 13.47 -9.07
CA PHE A 74 -0.52 14.45 -8.35
C PHE A 74 0.21 15.06 -7.15
N GLU A 75 0.87 14.23 -6.34
CA GLU A 75 1.59 14.71 -5.15
C GLU A 75 2.77 15.62 -5.51
N GLN A 76 3.37 15.43 -6.68
CA GLN A 76 4.41 16.29 -7.20
C GLN A 76 3.86 17.61 -7.77
N LEU A 77 2.79 17.55 -8.55
CA LEU A 77 2.19 18.70 -9.21
C LEU A 77 1.45 19.63 -8.25
N MET A 78 0.86 19.12 -7.19
CA MET A 78 0.05 19.91 -6.26
C MET A 78 0.84 21.01 -5.54
N PRO A 79 2.00 20.75 -4.92
CA PRO A 79 2.81 21.81 -4.33
C PRO A 79 3.25 22.88 -5.34
N VAL A 80 3.52 22.49 -6.59
CA VAL A 80 3.90 23.44 -7.66
C VAL A 80 2.72 24.35 -7.97
N LEU A 81 1.53 23.80 -8.21
CA LEU A 81 0.31 24.58 -8.42
C LEU A 81 0.02 25.55 -7.27
N LEU A 82 0.25 25.12 -6.03
CA LEU A 82 0.03 25.96 -4.86
C LEU A 82 1.06 27.08 -4.72
N SER A 83 2.29 26.87 -5.19
CA SER A 83 3.38 27.87 -5.11
C SER A 83 3.42 28.84 -6.27
N MET A 84 2.91 28.44 -7.45
CA MET A 84 2.88 29.30 -8.63
C MET A 84 2.04 30.56 -8.37
N ASP A 85 2.52 31.71 -8.85
CA ASP A 85 1.79 32.97 -8.77
C ASP A 85 0.53 32.96 -9.64
N ALA A 86 -0.40 33.80 -9.29
CA ALA A 86 -1.58 34.03 -10.13
C ALA A 86 -1.12 34.67 -11.45
N SER A 87 -1.58 34.13 -12.57
CA SER A 87 -1.28 34.70 -13.88
C SER A 87 -2.21 35.85 -14.22
N GLU A 88 -1.66 36.87 -14.88
CA GLU A 88 -2.42 37.97 -15.48
C GLU A 88 -2.71 37.70 -16.98
N ASP A 89 -2.26 36.56 -17.50
CA ASP A 89 -2.47 36.21 -18.91
C ASP A 89 -3.94 36.04 -19.24
N PRO A 90 -4.34 36.37 -20.48
CA PRO A 90 -5.73 36.21 -20.90
C PRO A 90 -6.14 34.73 -20.88
N VAL A 91 -7.27 34.45 -20.25
CA VAL A 91 -7.83 33.12 -20.14
C VAL A 91 -8.62 32.79 -21.41
N GLU A 92 -8.18 31.79 -22.17
CA GLU A 92 -8.87 31.25 -23.33
C GLU A 92 -9.46 29.88 -22.98
N LEU A 93 -10.68 29.85 -22.46
CA LEU A 93 -11.39 28.63 -22.11
C LEU A 93 -11.64 27.76 -23.36
N PRO A 94 -11.64 26.41 -23.24
CA PRO A 94 -11.59 25.67 -21.98
C PRO A 94 -10.19 25.25 -21.50
N PHE A 95 -9.15 25.34 -22.32
CA PHE A 95 -7.88 24.66 -22.03
C PHE A 95 -6.68 25.59 -21.84
N LYS A 96 -6.68 26.76 -22.46
CA LYS A 96 -5.53 27.65 -22.47
C LYS A 96 -5.67 28.70 -21.35
N PHE A 97 -4.97 28.44 -20.27
CA PHE A 97 -4.86 29.32 -19.12
C PHE A 97 -3.66 28.92 -18.27
N THR A 98 -3.13 29.87 -17.54
CA THR A 98 -2.04 29.70 -16.59
C THR A 98 -2.42 30.32 -15.25
N GLY A 99 -1.66 30.03 -14.21
CA GLY A 99 -1.82 30.62 -12.89
C GLY A 99 -1.77 29.58 -11.77
N GLY A 100 -1.55 30.07 -10.57
CA GLY A 100 -1.43 29.26 -9.38
C GLY A 100 -2.08 29.93 -8.18
N TYR A 101 -1.73 29.51 -6.98
CA TYR A 101 -2.30 30.03 -5.74
C TYR A 101 -1.43 31.11 -5.08
N GLY A 102 -0.14 31.20 -5.40
CA GLY A 102 0.82 32.13 -4.81
C GLY A 102 1.03 31.90 -3.31
N LEU A 103 0.88 30.66 -2.83
CA LEU A 103 1.00 30.38 -1.41
C LEU A 103 2.45 30.27 -0.96
N PRO A 104 2.79 30.81 0.22
CA PRO A 104 4.14 30.63 0.79
C PRO A 104 4.36 29.17 1.18
N SER A 105 5.60 28.72 1.13
CA SER A 105 6.00 27.33 1.42
C SER A 105 5.54 26.85 2.81
N SER A 106 5.47 27.74 3.81
CA SER A 106 4.96 27.42 5.14
C SER A 106 3.49 27.01 5.13
N THR A 107 2.65 27.72 4.36
CA THR A 107 1.21 27.37 4.19
C THR A 107 1.06 26.08 3.42
N ILE A 108 1.84 25.88 2.36
CA ILE A 108 1.84 24.61 1.60
C ILE A 108 2.21 23.45 2.52
N GLY A 109 3.29 23.59 3.29
CA GLY A 109 3.71 22.57 4.25
C GLY A 109 2.65 22.25 5.31
N PHE A 110 1.93 23.26 5.80
CA PHE A 110 0.82 23.07 6.73
C PHE A 110 -0.34 22.29 6.08
N ILE A 111 -0.75 22.64 4.86
CA ILE A 111 -1.80 21.94 4.10
C ILE A 111 -1.42 20.48 3.90
N LEU A 112 -0.19 20.19 3.46
CA LEU A 112 0.28 18.83 3.23
C LEU A 112 0.39 18.02 4.53
N SER A 113 0.75 18.66 5.64
CA SER A 113 0.77 18.02 6.96
C SER A 113 -0.64 17.62 7.42
N CYS A 114 -1.61 18.51 7.30
CA CYS A 114 -3.01 18.22 7.58
C CYS A 114 -3.55 17.10 6.69
N GLN A 115 -3.18 17.11 5.41
CA GLN A 115 -3.52 16.06 4.44
C GLN A 115 -2.97 14.70 4.89
N GLY A 116 -1.71 14.61 5.34
CA GLY A 116 -1.09 13.38 5.82
C GLY A 116 -1.79 12.79 7.05
N ILE A 117 -2.12 13.65 8.04
CA ILE A 117 -2.86 13.24 9.23
C ILE A 117 -4.25 12.72 8.86
N TYR A 118 -4.96 13.43 7.97
CA TYR A 118 -6.27 13.01 7.49
C TYR A 118 -6.18 11.67 6.74
N GLN A 119 -5.17 11.48 5.88
CA GLN A 119 -4.97 10.23 5.14
C GLN A 119 -4.80 9.03 6.09
N MET A 120 -4.00 9.18 7.13
CA MET A 120 -3.80 8.13 8.13
C MET A 120 -5.11 7.79 8.85
N ALA A 121 -5.86 8.80 9.30
CA ALA A 121 -7.16 8.59 9.93
C ALA A 121 -8.17 7.93 8.98
N ALA A 122 -8.26 8.40 7.73
CA ALA A 122 -9.15 7.83 6.72
C ALA A 122 -8.81 6.37 6.41
N GLN A 123 -7.53 6.02 6.31
CA GLN A 123 -7.10 4.65 6.05
C GLN A 123 -7.44 3.71 7.21
N LEU A 124 -7.27 4.15 8.46
CA LEU A 124 -7.54 3.32 9.63
C LEU A 124 -9.02 3.17 9.96
N LEU A 125 -9.80 4.22 9.77
CA LEU A 125 -11.21 4.26 10.19
C LEU A 125 -12.17 4.09 9.02
N LEU A 126 -11.95 4.80 7.92
CA LEU A 126 -12.89 4.85 6.81
C LEU A 126 -12.76 3.60 5.92
N PHE A 127 -11.55 3.11 5.66
CA PHE A 127 -11.33 1.95 4.80
C PHE A 127 -12.09 0.70 5.29
N PRO A 128 -11.92 0.22 6.56
CA PRO A 128 -12.64 -0.96 7.02
C PRO A 128 -14.15 -0.74 7.05
N TYR A 129 -14.63 0.47 7.36
CA TYR A 129 -16.05 0.79 7.35
C TYR A 129 -16.64 0.72 5.94
N VAL A 130 -15.98 1.34 4.95
CA VAL A 130 -16.47 1.39 3.56
C VAL A 130 -16.41 0.01 2.92
N VAL A 131 -15.31 -0.71 3.08
CA VAL A 131 -15.18 -2.08 2.54
C VAL A 131 -16.16 -3.05 3.21
N GLY A 132 -16.44 -2.89 4.49
CA GLY A 132 -17.44 -3.68 5.20
C GLY A 132 -18.88 -3.46 4.69
N LYS A 133 -19.18 -2.28 4.16
CA LYS A 133 -20.52 -1.92 3.63
C LYS A 133 -20.67 -2.20 2.14
N LEU A 134 -19.70 -1.78 1.34
CA LEU A 134 -19.74 -1.83 -0.12
C LEU A 134 -19.07 -3.07 -0.72
N GLY A 135 -18.18 -3.72 0.05
CA GLY A 135 -17.28 -4.76 -0.46
C GLY A 135 -16.06 -4.17 -1.15
N ASN A 136 -15.02 -4.99 -1.31
CA ASN A 136 -13.72 -4.55 -1.82
C ASN A 136 -13.80 -4.12 -3.30
N LEU A 137 -14.50 -4.89 -4.13
CA LEU A 137 -14.61 -4.62 -5.58
C LEU A 137 -15.30 -3.28 -5.87
N TRP A 138 -16.42 -3.02 -5.20
CA TRP A 138 -17.15 -1.76 -5.40
C TRP A 138 -16.38 -0.56 -4.86
N THR A 139 -15.70 -0.72 -3.72
CA THR A 139 -14.82 0.31 -3.16
C THR A 139 -13.74 0.69 -4.16
N PHE A 140 -13.04 -0.30 -4.73
CA PHE A 140 -11.98 -0.05 -5.72
C PHE A 140 -12.52 0.58 -7.00
N ARG A 141 -13.64 0.09 -7.54
CA ARG A 141 -14.28 0.67 -8.74
C ARG A 141 -14.70 2.11 -8.53
N LEU A 142 -15.32 2.40 -7.38
CA LEU A 142 -15.74 3.76 -7.04
C LEU A 142 -14.55 4.72 -7.03
N THR A 143 -13.44 4.32 -6.40
CA THR A 143 -12.23 5.14 -6.34
C THR A 143 -11.57 5.29 -7.70
N ALA A 144 -11.38 4.19 -8.45
CA ALA A 144 -10.72 4.20 -9.75
C ALA A 144 -11.47 5.05 -10.79
N LEU A 145 -12.81 4.96 -10.82
CA LEU A 145 -13.64 5.75 -11.75
C LEU A 145 -13.78 7.21 -11.35
N SER A 146 -13.51 7.54 -10.08
CA SER A 146 -13.58 8.91 -9.58
C SER A 146 -12.32 9.74 -9.92
N TYR A 147 -11.16 9.12 -10.02
CA TYR A 147 -9.90 9.83 -10.26
C TYR A 147 -9.85 10.64 -11.56
N PRO A 148 -10.33 10.15 -12.71
CA PRO A 148 -10.32 10.94 -13.94
C PRO A 148 -11.04 12.27 -13.80
N LEU A 149 -12.20 12.27 -13.14
CA LEU A 149 -12.98 13.49 -12.88
C LEU A 149 -12.23 14.43 -11.94
N LEU A 150 -11.64 13.89 -10.88
CA LEU A 150 -10.85 14.66 -9.92
C LEU A 150 -9.69 15.38 -10.61
N TYR A 151 -8.87 14.66 -11.38
CA TYR A 151 -7.72 15.24 -12.08
C TYR A 151 -8.15 16.27 -13.11
N PHE A 152 -9.24 16.02 -13.84
CA PHE A 152 -9.76 16.96 -14.82
C PHE A 152 -10.18 18.28 -14.18
N THR A 153 -10.72 18.26 -12.96
CA THR A 153 -11.22 19.46 -12.28
C THR A 153 -10.13 20.30 -11.61
N VAL A 154 -8.98 19.70 -11.23
CA VAL A 154 -7.94 20.39 -10.46
C VAL A 154 -7.43 21.69 -11.11
N PRO A 155 -7.03 21.75 -12.40
CA PRO A 155 -6.49 22.98 -12.98
C PRO A 155 -7.51 24.13 -12.97
N TYR A 156 -8.81 23.84 -13.08
CA TYR A 156 -9.87 24.86 -13.06
C TYR A 156 -10.06 25.52 -11.70
N LEU A 157 -9.54 24.93 -10.62
CA LEU A 157 -9.55 25.55 -9.30
C LEU A 157 -8.80 26.89 -9.28
N ALA A 158 -7.75 27.03 -10.10
CA ALA A 158 -6.98 28.25 -10.20
C ALA A 158 -7.81 29.43 -10.77
N LEU A 159 -8.85 29.13 -11.54
CA LEU A 159 -9.74 30.13 -12.15
C LEU A 159 -10.86 30.62 -11.22
N LEU A 160 -11.04 29.97 -10.06
CA LEU A 160 -12.09 30.34 -9.12
C LEU A 160 -11.82 31.70 -8.46
N PRO A 161 -12.88 32.49 -8.13
CA PRO A 161 -12.77 33.70 -7.34
C PRO A 161 -12.05 33.41 -6.00
N HIS A 162 -11.25 34.37 -5.55
CA HIS A 162 -10.40 34.22 -4.35
C HIS A 162 -11.16 33.75 -3.10
N THR A 163 -12.44 34.14 -2.94
CA THR A 163 -13.27 33.78 -1.78
C THR A 163 -13.62 32.30 -1.71
N VAL A 164 -13.80 31.62 -2.86
CA VAL A 164 -14.21 30.21 -2.94
C VAL A 164 -13.05 29.26 -3.27
N ARG A 165 -11.91 29.80 -3.67
CA ARG A 165 -10.75 29.06 -4.16
C ARG A 165 -10.14 28.15 -3.10
N MET A 166 -9.94 28.65 -1.86
CA MET A 166 -9.39 27.85 -0.76
C MET A 166 -10.34 26.77 -0.24
N PRO A 167 -11.65 27.07 -0.03
CA PRO A 167 -12.61 26.01 0.28
C PRO A 167 -12.71 24.92 -0.80
N ALA A 168 -12.70 25.31 -2.08
CA ALA A 168 -12.73 24.35 -3.19
C ALA A 168 -11.47 23.47 -3.24
N LEU A 169 -10.30 24.06 -3.01
CA LEU A 169 -9.05 23.33 -2.87
C LEU A 169 -9.12 22.30 -1.73
N ALA A 170 -9.59 22.71 -0.55
CA ALA A 170 -9.74 21.82 0.60
C ALA A 170 -10.67 20.64 0.28
N LEU A 171 -11.78 20.89 -0.39
CA LEU A 171 -12.74 19.86 -0.81
C LEU A 171 -12.10 18.86 -1.78
N VAL A 172 -11.34 19.34 -2.77
CA VAL A 172 -10.66 18.47 -3.74
C VAL A 172 -9.53 17.67 -3.09
N LEU A 173 -8.79 18.25 -2.16
CA LEU A 173 -7.77 17.53 -1.40
C LEU A 173 -8.37 16.44 -0.50
N VAL A 174 -9.47 16.73 0.20
CA VAL A 174 -10.20 15.74 0.99
C VAL A 174 -10.72 14.62 0.07
N TRP A 175 -11.30 14.97 -1.09
CA TRP A 175 -11.74 13.99 -2.08
C TRP A 175 -10.56 13.08 -2.51
N LYS A 176 -9.45 13.67 -2.96
CA LYS A 176 -8.25 12.93 -3.40
C LYS A 176 -7.73 11.99 -2.32
N VAL A 177 -7.56 12.49 -1.11
CA VAL A 177 -6.96 11.73 0.00
C VAL A 177 -7.87 10.61 0.47
N THR A 178 -9.18 10.86 0.54
CA THR A 178 -10.17 9.84 0.89
C THR A 178 -10.10 8.67 -0.08
N PHE A 179 -10.14 8.96 -1.38
CA PHE A 179 -10.09 7.89 -2.38
C PHE A 179 -8.74 7.18 -2.44
N GLN A 180 -7.64 7.89 -2.18
CA GLN A 180 -6.31 7.28 -2.07
C GLN A 180 -6.22 6.34 -0.86
N ALA A 181 -6.74 6.73 0.29
CA ALA A 181 -6.79 5.89 1.49
C ALA A 181 -7.63 4.62 1.30
N LEU A 182 -8.59 4.63 0.38
CA LEU A 182 -9.41 3.47 0.03
C LEU A 182 -8.78 2.62 -1.08
N ALA A 183 -8.22 3.24 -2.13
CA ALA A 183 -7.77 2.56 -3.33
C ALA A 183 -6.57 1.63 -3.08
N TYR A 184 -5.54 2.10 -2.35
CA TYR A 184 -4.33 1.33 -2.12
C TYR A 184 -4.58 0.02 -1.35
N PRO A 185 -5.23 0.04 -0.17
CA PRO A 185 -5.48 -1.19 0.54
C PRO A 185 -6.50 -2.09 -0.18
N ALA A 186 -7.47 -1.52 -0.91
CA ALA A 186 -8.39 -2.30 -1.72
C ALA A 186 -7.65 -3.08 -2.82
N ASN A 187 -6.72 -2.43 -3.55
CA ASN A 187 -5.92 -3.10 -4.55
C ASN A 187 -5.00 -4.18 -3.95
N GLN A 188 -4.41 -3.91 -2.79
CA GLN A 188 -3.58 -4.89 -2.08
C GLN A 188 -4.39 -6.13 -1.67
N LEU A 189 -5.63 -5.94 -1.25
CA LEU A 189 -6.53 -7.04 -0.93
C LEU A 189 -6.90 -7.87 -2.18
N PHE A 190 -7.11 -7.21 -3.36
CA PHE A 190 -7.28 -7.92 -4.61
C PHE A 190 -6.07 -8.77 -4.98
N LEU A 191 -4.88 -8.18 -4.88
CA LEU A 191 -3.64 -8.88 -5.20
C LEU A 191 -3.48 -10.13 -4.34
N THR A 192 -3.68 -9.99 -3.03
CA THR A 192 -3.59 -11.11 -2.08
C THR A 192 -4.63 -12.19 -2.37
N ASN A 193 -5.87 -11.81 -2.66
CA ASN A 193 -6.96 -12.75 -2.93
C ASN A 193 -6.87 -13.43 -4.31
N ALA A 194 -6.14 -12.83 -5.26
CA ALA A 194 -5.96 -13.39 -6.59
C ALA A 194 -4.89 -14.49 -6.65
N VAL A 195 -4.00 -14.54 -5.66
CA VAL A 195 -2.89 -15.50 -5.60
C VAL A 195 -3.39 -16.86 -5.15
N PRO A 196 -3.09 -17.95 -5.89
CA PRO A 196 -3.63 -19.28 -5.59
C PRO A 196 -2.98 -19.97 -4.38
N SER A 197 -1.79 -19.55 -3.96
CA SER A 197 -1.03 -20.17 -2.86
C SER A 197 -0.20 -19.13 -2.12
N THR A 198 -0.13 -19.27 -0.80
CA THR A 198 0.71 -18.42 0.07
C THR A 198 2.21 -18.53 -0.25
N MET A 199 2.66 -19.66 -0.79
CA MET A 199 4.06 -19.87 -1.17
C MET A 199 4.54 -18.91 -2.26
N VAL A 200 3.66 -18.51 -3.18
CA VAL A 200 4.00 -17.60 -4.28
C VAL A 200 3.59 -16.15 -4.02
N LEU A 201 2.92 -15.88 -2.91
CA LEU A 201 2.45 -14.54 -2.53
C LEU A 201 3.61 -13.54 -2.41
N GLY A 202 4.76 -13.99 -1.85
CA GLY A 202 5.96 -13.17 -1.74
C GLY A 202 6.50 -12.74 -3.11
N ALA A 203 6.56 -13.66 -4.08
CA ALA A 203 7.02 -13.36 -5.44
C ALA A 203 6.06 -12.39 -6.16
N VAL A 204 4.75 -12.59 -6.04
CA VAL A 204 3.74 -11.71 -6.64
C VAL A 204 3.79 -10.32 -6.02
N ASN A 205 3.88 -10.21 -4.69
CA ASN A 205 4.03 -8.92 -4.01
C ASN A 205 5.34 -8.22 -4.39
N GLY A 206 6.43 -8.97 -4.56
CA GLY A 206 7.71 -8.43 -5.03
C GLY A 206 7.59 -7.82 -6.42
N VAL A 207 6.95 -8.51 -7.37
CA VAL A 207 6.72 -7.99 -8.73
C VAL A 207 5.79 -6.77 -8.69
N ALA A 208 4.71 -6.80 -7.91
CA ALA A 208 3.80 -5.68 -7.75
C ALA A 208 4.49 -4.44 -7.15
N ALA A 209 5.30 -4.63 -6.11
CA ALA A 209 6.07 -3.55 -5.50
C ALA A 209 7.11 -2.98 -6.47
N SER A 210 7.78 -3.82 -7.27
CA SER A 210 8.73 -3.39 -8.30
C SER A 210 8.05 -2.58 -9.39
N ALA A 211 6.90 -3.03 -9.89
CA ALA A 211 6.10 -2.31 -10.89
C ALA A 211 5.64 -0.95 -10.35
N ALA A 212 5.13 -0.90 -9.12
CA ALA A 212 4.73 0.36 -8.49
C ALA A 212 5.91 1.30 -8.22
N SER A 213 7.08 0.77 -7.85
CA SER A 213 8.30 1.56 -7.65
C SER A 213 8.78 2.18 -8.97
N LEU A 214 8.75 1.40 -10.05
CA LEU A 214 9.06 1.87 -11.40
C LEU A 214 8.09 2.98 -11.82
N ALA A 215 6.79 2.77 -11.63
CA ALA A 215 5.77 3.77 -11.93
C ALA A 215 5.98 5.08 -11.13
N ARG A 216 6.36 4.99 -9.85
CA ARG A 216 6.68 6.16 -9.01
C ARG A 216 7.97 6.86 -9.46
N ALA A 217 8.94 6.15 -10.00
CA ALA A 217 10.15 6.76 -10.52
C ALA A 217 9.89 7.60 -11.79
N PHE A 218 9.03 7.08 -12.69
CA PHE A 218 8.69 7.79 -13.92
C PHE A 218 7.63 8.88 -13.74
N GLY A 219 6.72 8.73 -12.79
CA GLY A 219 5.61 9.65 -12.56
C GLY A 219 6.04 11.11 -12.43
N PRO A 220 6.88 11.49 -11.47
CA PRO A 220 7.34 12.86 -11.29
C PRO A 220 8.10 13.41 -12.50
N THR A 221 8.98 12.60 -13.09
CA THR A 221 9.79 13.02 -14.25
C THR A 221 8.93 13.36 -15.44
N LEU A 222 7.97 12.48 -15.78
CA LEU A 222 7.09 12.69 -16.93
C LEU A 222 6.10 13.83 -16.67
N SER A 223 5.50 13.89 -15.48
CA SER A 223 4.55 14.95 -15.14
C SER A 223 5.21 16.32 -15.09
N GLY A 224 6.42 16.43 -14.52
CA GLY A 224 7.17 17.68 -14.48
C GLY A 224 7.62 18.14 -15.87
N TYR A 225 8.05 17.22 -16.74
CA TYR A 225 8.35 17.56 -18.14
C TYR A 225 7.13 18.11 -18.87
N ILE A 226 5.99 17.42 -18.76
CA ILE A 226 4.73 17.84 -19.39
C ILE A 226 4.24 19.16 -18.79
N GLU A 227 4.44 19.39 -17.49
CA GLU A 227 4.13 20.65 -16.83
C GLU A 227 4.95 21.81 -17.41
N SER A 228 6.28 21.63 -17.56
CA SER A 228 7.14 22.64 -18.18
C SER A 228 6.68 22.99 -19.58
N VAL A 229 6.45 21.97 -20.43
CA VAL A 229 5.95 22.17 -21.80
C VAL A 229 4.56 22.83 -21.81
N GLY A 230 3.69 22.42 -20.90
CA GLY A 230 2.35 22.98 -20.77
C GLY A 230 2.37 24.45 -20.39
N LEU A 231 3.23 24.84 -19.46
CA LEU A 231 3.39 26.23 -19.03
C LEU A 231 3.97 27.11 -20.16
N ASP A 232 4.98 26.63 -20.89
CA ASP A 232 5.56 27.34 -22.03
C ASP A 232 4.54 27.61 -23.14
N MET A 233 3.54 26.73 -23.27
CA MET A 233 2.46 26.84 -24.27
C MET A 233 1.21 27.56 -23.75
N GLY A 234 1.14 27.89 -22.47
CA GLY A 234 -0.06 28.45 -21.82
C GLY A 234 -1.13 27.42 -21.44
N TYR A 235 -0.77 26.15 -21.35
CA TYR A 235 -1.68 25.04 -20.99
C TYR A 235 -1.31 24.44 -19.63
N MET A 236 -1.54 25.13 -18.54
CA MET A 236 -1.23 24.66 -17.18
C MET A 236 -1.96 23.34 -16.83
N GLY A 237 -3.12 23.09 -17.44
CA GLY A 237 -3.88 21.88 -17.22
C GLY A 237 -3.29 20.62 -17.84
N LEU A 238 -2.29 20.72 -18.72
CA LEU A 238 -1.77 19.60 -19.52
C LEU A 238 -1.32 18.40 -18.69
N PRO A 239 -0.49 18.54 -17.65
CA PRO A 239 -0.07 17.40 -16.82
C PRO A 239 -1.24 16.79 -16.03
N TRP A 240 -2.22 17.59 -15.64
CA TRP A 240 -3.43 17.14 -14.96
C TRP A 240 -4.34 16.30 -15.87
N TRP A 241 -4.53 16.75 -17.11
CA TRP A 241 -5.31 15.99 -18.11
C TRP A 241 -4.61 14.70 -18.54
N MET A 242 -3.27 14.70 -18.61
CA MET A 242 -2.51 13.47 -18.76
C MET A 242 -2.78 12.53 -17.57
N GLY A 243 -2.71 13.02 -16.34
CA GLY A 243 -3.04 12.26 -15.14
C GLY A 243 -4.46 11.71 -15.18
N ALA A 244 -5.43 12.50 -15.66
CA ALA A 244 -6.81 12.06 -15.88
C ALA A 244 -6.91 10.93 -16.91
N ALA A 245 -6.17 11.01 -18.02
CA ALA A 245 -6.14 9.97 -19.04
C ALA A 245 -5.55 8.67 -18.51
N VAL A 246 -4.44 8.74 -17.76
CA VAL A 246 -3.84 7.56 -17.11
C VAL A 246 -4.78 6.97 -16.06
N ALA A 247 -5.42 7.80 -15.25
CA ALA A 247 -6.42 7.33 -14.27
C ALA A 247 -7.64 6.69 -14.96
N MET A 248 -8.03 7.18 -16.14
CA MET A 248 -9.10 6.58 -16.93
C MET A 248 -8.73 5.18 -17.41
N LEU A 249 -7.48 4.94 -17.82
CA LEU A 249 -7.00 3.59 -18.14
C LEU A 249 -7.16 2.65 -16.95
N GLY A 250 -6.78 3.09 -15.74
CA GLY A 250 -7.01 2.33 -14.50
C GLY A 250 -8.49 2.12 -14.19
N GLY A 251 -9.33 3.12 -14.46
CA GLY A 251 -10.79 3.03 -14.34
C GLY A 251 -11.40 1.99 -15.30
N VAL A 252 -10.94 1.95 -16.55
CA VAL A 252 -11.36 0.92 -17.51
C VAL A 252 -10.85 -0.46 -17.11
N GLU A 253 -9.60 -0.55 -16.68
CA GLU A 253 -8.99 -1.80 -16.21
C GLU A 253 -9.76 -2.42 -15.04
N CYS A 254 -10.18 -1.60 -14.06
CA CYS A 254 -10.91 -2.09 -12.88
C CYS A 254 -12.26 -2.74 -13.22
N LEU A 255 -12.86 -2.46 -14.38
CA LEU A 255 -14.10 -3.10 -14.81
C LEU A 255 -13.89 -4.58 -15.16
N PHE A 256 -12.68 -4.96 -15.58
CA PHE A 256 -12.31 -6.34 -15.88
C PHE A 256 -11.87 -7.13 -14.65
N MET A 257 -11.63 -6.45 -13.53
CA MET A 257 -11.31 -7.11 -12.26
C MET A 257 -12.53 -7.82 -11.70
N ARG A 258 -12.32 -9.05 -11.22
CA ARG A 258 -13.33 -9.88 -10.60
C ARG A 258 -12.88 -10.31 -9.21
N GLU A 259 -13.79 -10.22 -8.26
CA GLU A 259 -13.53 -10.71 -6.91
C GLU A 259 -13.64 -12.23 -6.89
N ARG A 260 -12.53 -12.90 -6.63
CA ARG A 260 -12.53 -14.32 -6.31
C ARG A 260 -12.89 -14.41 -4.82
N ARG A 261 -14.10 -14.87 -4.50
CA ARG A 261 -14.39 -15.31 -3.14
C ARG A 261 -13.50 -16.53 -2.91
N LEU A 262 -12.45 -16.39 -2.12
CA LEU A 262 -11.83 -17.54 -1.50
C LEU A 262 -12.95 -18.14 -0.65
N ALA A 263 -13.47 -19.30 -1.06
CA ALA A 263 -14.14 -20.17 -0.13
C ALA A 263 -13.07 -20.48 0.91
N VAL A 264 -13.17 -19.84 2.08
CA VAL A 264 -12.46 -20.29 3.27
C VAL A 264 -13.09 -21.62 3.58
N GLU A 265 -12.57 -22.67 2.96
CA GLU A 265 -12.72 -24.02 3.42
C GLU A 265 -11.98 -24.06 4.75
N VAL A 266 -12.68 -23.64 5.80
CA VAL A 266 -12.28 -24.00 7.17
C VAL A 266 -12.37 -25.50 7.16
N SER A 267 -11.26 -26.15 6.81
CA SER A 267 -11.03 -27.55 7.15
C SER A 267 -10.97 -27.57 8.68
N LEU A 268 -12.14 -27.66 9.30
CA LEU A 268 -12.21 -28.16 10.65
C LEU A 268 -11.37 -29.43 10.64
N PRO A 269 -10.40 -29.58 11.55
CA PRO A 269 -9.69 -30.82 11.65
C PRO A 269 -10.79 -31.89 11.76
N ARG A 270 -10.86 -32.79 10.78
CA ARG A 270 -11.66 -33.98 10.87
C ARG A 270 -11.15 -34.65 12.12
N SER A 271 -11.89 -34.52 13.20
CA SER A 271 -11.75 -35.37 14.35
C SER A 271 -11.78 -36.79 13.78
N SER A 272 -10.63 -37.42 13.75
CA SER A 272 -10.50 -38.85 13.50
C SER A 272 -11.09 -39.55 14.71
N THR A 273 -12.43 -39.61 14.77
CA THR A 273 -13.15 -40.45 15.65
C THR A 273 -13.24 -41.81 14.97
N ASP A 274 -12.07 -42.43 14.74
CA ASP A 274 -11.96 -43.89 14.75
C ASP A 274 -11.76 -44.30 16.21
N THR A 275 -12.71 -44.02 17.04
CA THR A 275 -12.89 -44.68 18.31
C THR A 275 -13.77 -45.90 18.05
N ASN A 276 -13.16 -47.07 18.24
CA ASN A 276 -13.83 -48.38 18.28
C ASN A 276 -15.17 -48.29 18.98
N ALA A 277 -16.19 -48.92 18.36
CA ALA A 277 -17.57 -48.97 18.81
C ALA A 277 -17.78 -49.72 20.15
N SER A 278 -16.74 -49.85 20.99
CA SER A 278 -16.79 -50.49 22.31
C SER A 278 -16.78 -49.53 23.49
N ASP A 279 -16.57 -48.22 23.27
CA ASP A 279 -16.50 -47.26 24.39
C ASP A 279 -17.71 -46.34 24.54
N THR A 280 -18.70 -46.47 23.64
CA THR A 280 -19.95 -45.66 23.68
C THR A 280 -20.93 -46.12 24.73
N THR A 281 -20.79 -47.34 25.24
CA THR A 281 -21.71 -47.89 26.26
C THR A 281 -21.41 -47.44 27.69
N LEU A 282 -20.17 -47.04 27.98
CA LEU A 282 -19.77 -46.63 29.33
C LEU A 282 -20.11 -45.15 29.64
N VAL A 283 -20.22 -44.30 28.62
CA VAL A 283 -20.55 -42.88 28.80
C VAL A 283 -22.05 -42.67 29.00
N ASP A 284 -22.87 -43.46 28.33
CA ASP A 284 -24.33 -43.36 28.49
C ASP A 284 -24.82 -43.90 29.87
N GLU A 285 -24.15 -44.89 30.47
CA GLU A 285 -24.45 -45.34 31.81
C GLU A 285 -24.10 -44.32 32.90
N GLN A 286 -23.05 -43.54 32.74
CA GLN A 286 -22.69 -42.48 33.70
C GLN A 286 -23.64 -41.27 33.63
N PHE A 287 -24.19 -40.95 32.47
CA PHE A 287 -25.15 -39.84 32.31
C PHE A 287 -26.55 -40.20 32.87
N GLN A 288 -26.94 -41.46 32.80
CA GLN A 288 -28.22 -41.91 33.35
C GLN A 288 -28.21 -41.96 34.90
N GLN A 289 -27.07 -42.19 35.54
CA GLN A 289 -26.95 -42.20 37.01
C GLN A 289 -26.97 -40.82 37.69
N GLN A 290 -26.67 -39.74 36.93
CA GLN A 290 -26.69 -38.37 37.48
C GLN A 290 -28.06 -37.68 37.39
N THR A 291 -29.06 -38.28 36.75
CA THR A 291 -30.39 -37.64 36.53
C THR A 291 -31.48 -38.13 37.49
N VAL A 292 -31.14 -38.98 38.45
CA VAL A 292 -32.10 -39.44 39.46
C VAL A 292 -31.76 -38.79 40.81
N LEU A 293 -32.18 -37.54 41.02
CA LEU A 293 -32.33 -36.96 42.35
C LEU A 293 -33.78 -37.15 42.82
N PRO A 294 -34.02 -37.65 44.05
CA PRO A 294 -35.37 -37.88 44.55
C PRO A 294 -36.00 -36.52 44.93
N LYS A 295 -37.22 -36.32 44.45
CA LYS A 295 -38.14 -35.32 44.99
C LYS A 295 -38.49 -35.74 46.42
N SER A 296 -38.07 -35.00 47.43
CA SER A 296 -38.60 -35.08 48.80
C SER A 296 -39.62 -33.97 49.01
N SER A 297 -40.74 -34.42 49.43
CA SER A 297 -41.85 -33.88 50.23
C SER A 297 -41.79 -32.40 50.59
#